data_5d95ee413c06f14c6629a13c741aa90d
#
_entry.id   5d95ee413c06f14c6629a13c741aa90d
#
_cell.length_a   1.000
_cell.length_b   1.000
_cell.length_c   1.000
_cell.angle_alpha   90.00
_cell.angle_beta   90.00
_cell.angle_gamma   90.00
#
_symmetry.space_group_name_H-M   'P 1'
#
loop_
_entity.id
_entity.type
_entity.pdbx_description
1 polymer ?
#
loop_
_entity_poly.entity_id
_entity_poly.type
_entity_poly.pdbx_seq_one_letter_code
_entity_poly.pdbx_strand_id
1 'polypeptide(L)'
;MFGFGKKKHAEEAEKAAIDKAVAEEIEETNVEVEELKEEENSPEVIKYDRVNGPHDIEEVTAEDLEDYVDLGALRIKLLDGMNLRLETDDATGAVIAATITRDGATLQVQAFAAPRTTGIWDDIRHDLTESVKSQGGIVDIYAGVFGAEMLTRLPAVTPDGQPGERSARVAGRAAT
;
A
#
# COMPACT_ATOMS: atom_id res chain seq x y z
N MET A 1 64.95 -26.54 26.72
CA MET A 1 64.49 -26.00 25.46
C MET A 1 63.47 -26.98 24.87
N PHE A 2 62.19 -26.80 25.10
CA PHE A 2 61.05 -27.50 24.43
C PHE A 2 59.76 -27.17 25.21
N GLY A 3 58.79 -26.52 24.56
CA GLY A 3 57.48 -26.44 25.15
C GLY A 3 56.57 -25.26 24.72
N PHE A 4 56.86 -24.58 23.61
CA PHE A 4 56.04 -23.42 23.19
C PHE A 4 55.08 -23.70 22.03
N GLY A 5 55.15 -24.86 21.36
CA GLY A 5 54.34 -25.14 20.15
C GLY A 5 52.98 -25.77 20.42
N LYS A 6 52.75 -26.44 21.51
CA LYS A 6 51.49 -27.19 21.77
C LYS A 6 50.36 -26.33 22.34
N LYS A 7 50.66 -25.22 22.96
CA LYS A 7 49.63 -24.34 23.57
C LYS A 7 48.94 -23.47 22.52
N LYS A 8 49.66 -23.06 21.48
CA LYS A 8 49.11 -22.21 20.40
C LYS A 8 48.11 -22.92 19.50
N HIS A 9 48.34 -24.20 19.21
CA HIS A 9 47.41 -25.02 18.39
C HIS A 9 46.12 -25.39 19.13
N ALA A 10 46.15 -25.53 20.46
CA ALA A 10 44.94 -25.80 21.23
C ALA A 10 44.04 -24.55 21.32
N GLU A 11 44.62 -23.39 21.42
CA GLU A 11 43.89 -22.09 21.53
C GLU A 11 43.27 -21.68 20.17
N GLU A 12 43.96 -21.95 19.05
CA GLU A 12 43.41 -21.74 17.69
C GLU A 12 42.27 -22.71 17.34
N ALA A 13 42.37 -23.99 17.79
CA ALA A 13 41.33 -24.97 17.59
C ALA A 13 40.06 -24.68 18.43
N GLU A 14 40.21 -24.18 19.65
CA GLU A 14 39.11 -23.81 20.52
C GLU A 14 38.38 -22.55 20.01
N LYS A 15 39.13 -21.58 19.49
CA LYS A 15 38.58 -20.37 18.88
C LYS A 15 37.81 -20.67 17.57
N ALA A 16 38.34 -21.58 16.72
CA ALA A 16 37.66 -21.98 15.50
C ALA A 16 36.37 -22.77 15.77
N ALA A 17 36.32 -23.54 16.87
CA ALA A 17 35.12 -24.26 17.29
C ALA A 17 34.02 -23.30 17.83
N ILE A 18 34.41 -22.26 18.55
CA ILE A 18 33.48 -21.24 19.07
C ILE A 18 32.94 -20.39 17.90
N ASP A 19 33.79 -19.94 16.99
CA ASP A 19 33.37 -19.15 15.83
C ASP A 19 32.40 -19.93 14.91
N LYS A 20 32.57 -21.25 14.81
CA LYS A 20 31.67 -22.12 14.03
C LYS A 20 30.33 -22.33 14.73
N ALA A 21 30.32 -22.54 16.04
CA ALA A 21 29.09 -22.71 16.81
C ALA A 21 28.23 -21.43 16.83
N VAL A 22 28.89 -20.26 16.94
CA VAL A 22 28.21 -18.97 16.88
C VAL A 22 27.65 -18.69 15.47
N ALA A 23 28.33 -19.10 14.42
CA ALA A 23 27.83 -18.97 13.04
C ALA A 23 26.61 -19.85 12.77
N GLU A 24 26.61 -21.11 13.25
CA GLU A 24 25.47 -22.02 13.13
C GLU A 24 24.25 -21.52 13.97
N GLU A 25 24.47 -20.97 15.16
CA GLU A 25 23.41 -20.41 16.00
C GLU A 25 22.80 -19.12 15.42
N ILE A 26 23.60 -18.32 14.70
CA ILE A 26 23.13 -17.11 14.00
C ILE A 26 22.35 -17.48 12.72
N GLU A 27 22.74 -18.54 12.00
CA GLU A 27 21.97 -18.99 10.82
C GLU A 27 20.62 -19.61 11.23
N GLU A 28 20.56 -20.43 12.30
CA GLU A 28 19.29 -20.98 12.80
C GLU A 28 18.34 -19.89 13.31
N THR A 29 18.85 -18.89 14.03
CA THR A 29 18.01 -17.77 14.53
C THR A 29 17.55 -16.83 13.41
N ASN A 30 18.33 -16.65 12.33
CA ASN A 30 17.91 -15.87 11.18
C ASN A 30 16.83 -16.57 10.34
N VAL A 31 16.89 -17.89 10.20
CA VAL A 31 15.85 -18.68 9.49
C VAL A 31 14.53 -18.65 10.26
N GLU A 32 14.55 -18.81 11.60
CA GLU A 32 13.34 -18.68 12.42
C GLU A 32 12.75 -17.26 12.41
N VAL A 33 13.57 -16.22 12.35
CA VAL A 33 13.10 -14.83 12.29
C VAL A 33 12.57 -14.44 10.92
N GLU A 34 13.05 -15.05 9.82
CA GLU A 34 12.48 -14.86 8.47
C GLU A 34 11.18 -15.65 8.29
N GLU A 35 11.07 -16.89 8.75
CA GLU A 35 9.81 -17.65 8.73
C GLU A 35 8.71 -17.01 9.57
N LEU A 36 9.04 -16.43 10.74
CA LEU A 36 8.06 -15.73 11.59
C LEU A 36 7.59 -14.38 11.00
N LYS A 37 8.33 -13.80 10.05
CA LYS A 37 7.92 -12.55 9.37
C LYS A 37 7.03 -12.76 8.16
N GLU A 38 7.06 -13.94 7.54
CA GLU A 38 6.21 -14.25 6.38
C GLU A 38 4.79 -14.71 6.77
N GLU A 39 4.58 -15.28 7.96
CA GLU A 39 3.25 -15.73 8.40
C GLU A 39 2.35 -14.63 9.00
N GLU A 40 2.90 -13.49 9.43
CA GLU A 40 2.14 -12.48 10.20
C GLU A 40 1.51 -11.36 9.36
N ASN A 41 1.68 -11.35 8.03
CA ASN A 41 1.24 -10.21 7.21
C ASN A 41 0.50 -10.56 5.91
N SER A 42 -0.18 -11.70 5.86
CA SER A 42 -1.15 -11.95 4.80
C SER A 42 -2.53 -11.49 5.29
N PRO A 43 -3.02 -10.31 4.89
CA PRO A 43 -4.36 -9.88 5.28
C PRO A 43 -5.37 -10.90 4.75
N GLU A 44 -6.24 -11.42 5.62
CA GLU A 44 -7.35 -12.26 5.20
C GLU A 44 -8.08 -11.57 4.06
N VAL A 45 -8.19 -12.24 2.91
CA VAL A 45 -8.88 -11.69 1.73
C VAL A 45 -10.37 -11.62 2.06
N ILE A 46 -10.83 -10.45 2.47
CA ILE A 46 -12.26 -10.18 2.61
C ILE A 46 -12.85 -10.24 1.21
N LYS A 47 -13.78 -11.18 0.97
CA LYS A 47 -14.51 -11.23 -0.30
C LYS A 47 -15.39 -9.99 -0.37
N TYR A 48 -15.02 -9.07 -1.26
CA TYR A 48 -15.80 -7.89 -1.53
C TYR A 48 -17.07 -8.26 -2.33
N ASP A 49 -18.23 -7.83 -1.83
CA ASP A 49 -19.48 -7.91 -2.55
C ASP A 49 -19.60 -6.71 -3.49
N ARG A 50 -19.69 -6.98 -4.81
CA ARG A 50 -19.78 -5.94 -5.87
C ARG A 50 -21.21 -5.45 -6.13
N VAL A 51 -22.19 -5.84 -5.32
CA VAL A 51 -23.61 -5.43 -5.51
C VAL A 51 -23.77 -3.92 -5.65
N ASN A 52 -22.94 -3.14 -4.94
CA ASN A 52 -22.97 -1.69 -4.97
C ASN A 52 -21.82 -1.06 -5.79
N GLY A 53 -21.15 -1.83 -6.62
CA GLY A 53 -20.01 -1.38 -7.45
C GLY A 53 -18.65 -1.44 -6.72
N PRO A 54 -17.57 -0.99 -7.34
CA PRO A 54 -17.53 -0.54 -8.72
C PRO A 54 -17.85 -1.66 -9.72
N HIS A 55 -18.58 -1.32 -10.77
CA HIS A 55 -18.97 -2.23 -11.85
C HIS A 55 -18.08 -2.00 -13.07
N ASP A 56 -17.82 -3.06 -13.83
CA ASP A 56 -17.21 -2.93 -15.14
C ASP A 56 -18.26 -2.50 -16.16
N ILE A 57 -17.83 -1.82 -17.22
CA ILE A 57 -18.76 -1.29 -18.24
C ILE A 57 -19.57 -2.41 -18.92
N GLU A 58 -19.04 -3.62 -18.97
CA GLU A 58 -19.71 -4.79 -19.56
C GLU A 58 -20.80 -5.37 -18.64
N GLU A 59 -20.83 -4.99 -17.37
CA GLU A 59 -21.79 -5.47 -16.35
C GLU A 59 -23.02 -4.57 -16.23
N VAL A 60 -23.02 -3.38 -16.87
CA VAL A 60 -24.08 -2.37 -16.76
C VAL A 60 -24.71 -2.08 -18.11
N THR A 61 -26.00 -1.72 -18.09
CA THR A 61 -26.74 -1.36 -19.32
C THR A 61 -26.62 0.15 -19.59
N ALA A 62 -26.98 0.56 -20.81
CA ALA A 62 -27.01 1.99 -21.15
C ALA A 62 -28.00 2.78 -20.27
N GLU A 63 -29.12 2.16 -19.88
CA GLU A 63 -30.13 2.78 -19.01
C GLU A 63 -29.60 3.02 -17.61
N ASP A 64 -28.76 2.10 -17.08
CA ASP A 64 -28.12 2.26 -15.77
C ASP A 64 -27.14 3.42 -15.74
N LEU A 65 -26.64 3.88 -16.90
CA LEU A 65 -25.61 4.90 -17.05
C LEU A 65 -26.17 6.31 -17.35
N GLU A 66 -27.48 6.47 -17.49
CA GLU A 66 -28.08 7.77 -17.86
C GLU A 66 -27.72 8.91 -16.89
N ASP A 67 -27.59 8.59 -15.58
CA ASP A 67 -27.26 9.56 -14.53
C ASP A 67 -25.76 9.68 -14.25
N TYR A 68 -24.91 9.03 -15.05
CA TYR A 68 -23.47 9.02 -14.81
C TYR A 68 -22.74 10.07 -15.65
N VAL A 69 -21.79 10.74 -15.03
CA VAL A 69 -20.81 11.58 -15.74
C VAL A 69 -19.72 10.68 -16.32
N ASP A 70 -19.55 10.72 -17.63
CA ASP A 70 -18.49 10.00 -18.33
C ASP A 70 -17.19 10.81 -18.31
N LEU A 71 -16.16 10.23 -17.68
CA LEU A 71 -14.81 10.81 -17.54
C LEU A 71 -13.77 10.04 -18.39
N GLY A 72 -14.24 9.23 -19.35
CA GLY A 72 -13.41 8.37 -20.18
C GLY A 72 -13.10 7.02 -19.52
N ALA A 73 -12.09 6.98 -18.64
CA ALA A 73 -11.71 5.76 -17.95
C ALA A 73 -12.63 5.41 -16.76
N LEU A 74 -13.44 6.35 -16.30
CA LEU A 74 -14.36 6.20 -15.17
C LEU A 74 -15.71 6.83 -15.51
N ARG A 75 -16.79 6.25 -14.97
CA ARG A 75 -18.11 6.85 -14.93
C ARG A 75 -18.57 6.98 -13.49
N ILE A 76 -19.02 8.18 -13.11
CA ILE A 76 -19.36 8.51 -11.74
C ILE A 76 -20.79 9.01 -11.66
N LYS A 77 -21.63 8.34 -10.85
CA LYS A 77 -22.95 8.83 -10.52
C LYS A 77 -22.84 9.92 -9.48
N LEU A 78 -23.31 11.13 -9.82
CA LEU A 78 -23.36 12.22 -8.89
C LEU A 78 -24.70 12.21 -8.13
N LEU A 79 -24.61 12.26 -6.81
CA LEU A 79 -25.78 12.39 -5.93
C LEU A 79 -25.93 13.85 -5.48
N ASP A 80 -27.13 14.19 -5.02
CA ASP A 80 -27.40 15.53 -4.51
C ASP A 80 -26.41 15.95 -3.42
N GLY A 81 -25.92 17.19 -3.52
CA GLY A 81 -24.94 17.75 -2.60
C GLY A 81 -23.48 17.34 -2.88
N MET A 82 -23.22 16.52 -3.91
CA MET A 82 -21.86 16.24 -4.37
C MET A 82 -21.34 17.36 -5.28
N ASN A 83 -20.08 17.74 -5.07
CA ASN A 83 -19.32 18.60 -5.97
C ASN A 83 -18.21 17.77 -6.61
N LEU A 84 -18.11 17.83 -7.94
CA LEU A 84 -17.07 17.15 -8.72
C LEU A 84 -16.08 18.19 -9.25
N ARG A 85 -14.80 17.94 -9.00
CA ARG A 85 -13.67 18.65 -9.60
C ARG A 85 -12.81 17.65 -10.36
N LEU A 86 -12.47 18.01 -11.60
CA LEU A 86 -11.60 17.19 -12.45
C LEU A 86 -10.19 17.75 -12.46
N GLU A 87 -9.23 16.86 -12.46
CA GLU A 87 -7.81 17.16 -12.69
C GLU A 87 -7.45 16.58 -14.05
N THR A 88 -6.90 17.42 -14.93
CA THR A 88 -6.57 17.05 -16.30
C THR A 88 -5.07 17.15 -16.51
N ASP A 89 -4.55 16.29 -17.35
CA ASP A 89 -3.19 16.41 -17.87
C ASP A 89 -3.11 17.58 -18.85
N ASP A 90 -2.18 18.50 -18.61
CA ASP A 90 -2.04 19.75 -19.38
C ASP A 90 -1.64 19.51 -20.83
N ALA A 91 -0.98 18.40 -21.14
CA ALA A 91 -0.49 18.09 -22.48
C ALA A 91 -1.55 17.41 -23.35
N THR A 92 -2.37 16.55 -22.76
CA THR A 92 -3.33 15.71 -23.48
C THR A 92 -4.79 16.15 -23.27
N GLY A 93 -5.07 16.91 -22.21
CA GLY A 93 -6.43 17.25 -21.78
C GLY A 93 -7.20 16.07 -21.18
N ALA A 94 -6.57 14.91 -21.03
CA ALA A 94 -7.20 13.74 -20.43
C ALA A 94 -7.46 13.94 -18.93
N VAL A 95 -8.60 13.43 -18.44
CA VAL A 95 -8.89 13.41 -17.01
C VAL A 95 -8.00 12.38 -16.33
N ILE A 96 -7.18 12.82 -15.38
CA ILE A 96 -6.25 11.96 -14.63
C ILE A 96 -6.74 11.67 -13.22
N ALA A 97 -7.59 12.56 -12.67
CA ALA A 97 -8.21 12.34 -11.37
C ALA A 97 -9.56 13.06 -11.28
N ALA A 98 -10.45 12.52 -10.46
CA ALA A 98 -11.71 13.13 -10.10
C ALA A 98 -11.81 13.27 -8.58
N THR A 99 -12.01 14.50 -8.10
CA THR A 99 -12.20 14.78 -6.67
C THR A 99 -13.67 15.08 -6.42
N ILE A 100 -14.29 14.32 -5.53
CA ILE A 100 -15.68 14.44 -5.12
C ILE A 100 -15.70 14.93 -3.67
N THR A 101 -16.47 15.97 -3.40
CA THR A 101 -16.68 16.48 -2.05
C THR A 101 -18.15 16.48 -1.69
N ARG A 102 -18.48 16.03 -0.47
CA ARG A 102 -19.82 16.05 0.09
C ARG A 102 -19.74 16.09 1.62
N ASP A 103 -20.52 16.95 2.24
CA ASP A 103 -20.67 17.01 3.71
C ASP A 103 -19.33 17.06 4.47
N GLY A 104 -18.33 17.76 3.93
CA GLY A 104 -16.99 17.86 4.53
C GLY A 104 -16.07 16.66 4.27
N ALA A 105 -16.57 15.60 3.64
CA ALA A 105 -15.74 14.47 3.19
C ALA A 105 -15.21 14.73 1.77
N THR A 106 -14.03 14.22 1.48
CA THR A 106 -13.39 14.29 0.17
C THR A 106 -12.94 12.90 -0.28
N LEU A 107 -13.31 12.52 -1.50
CA LEU A 107 -12.84 11.32 -2.19
C LEU A 107 -12.15 11.72 -3.47
N GLN A 108 -10.91 11.28 -3.67
CA GLN A 108 -10.22 11.37 -4.95
C GLN A 108 -10.18 10.00 -5.61
N VAL A 109 -10.55 9.92 -6.87
CA VAL A 109 -10.56 8.68 -7.67
C VAL A 109 -9.63 8.85 -8.86
N GLN A 110 -8.80 7.86 -9.10
CA GLN A 110 -7.87 7.79 -10.24
C GLN A 110 -7.99 6.43 -10.91
N ALA A 111 -7.92 6.39 -12.25
CA ALA A 111 -7.85 5.17 -13.01
C ALA A 111 -6.44 4.96 -13.55
N PHE A 112 -5.91 3.77 -13.35
CA PHE A 112 -4.59 3.38 -13.83
C PHE A 112 -4.72 2.26 -14.85
N ALA A 113 -3.97 2.34 -15.96
CA ALA A 113 -3.83 1.21 -16.87
C ALA A 113 -2.92 0.16 -16.21
N ALA A 114 -3.44 -1.05 -16.02
CA ALA A 114 -2.70 -2.17 -15.44
C ALA A 114 -2.62 -3.33 -16.43
N PRO A 115 -1.55 -4.14 -16.41
CA PRO A 115 -1.51 -5.41 -17.10
C PRO A 115 -2.64 -6.33 -16.61
N ARG A 116 -3.28 -7.08 -17.51
CA ARG A 116 -4.39 -8.00 -17.15
C ARG A 116 -3.96 -9.15 -16.24
N THR A 117 -2.67 -9.48 -16.21
CA THR A 117 -2.12 -10.65 -15.50
C THR A 117 -1.58 -10.34 -14.12
N THR A 118 -1.28 -9.07 -13.83
CA THR A 118 -0.70 -8.65 -12.55
C THR A 118 -1.32 -7.32 -12.14
N GLY A 119 -1.89 -7.27 -10.94
CA GLY A 119 -2.36 -6.01 -10.37
C GLY A 119 -1.19 -5.07 -10.08
N ILE A 120 -1.40 -3.77 -10.18
CA ILE A 120 -0.40 -2.72 -9.85
C ILE A 120 -0.58 -2.17 -8.45
N TRP A 121 -1.59 -2.65 -7.71
CA TRP A 121 -1.93 -2.09 -6.40
C TRP A 121 -0.83 -2.29 -5.36
N ASP A 122 -0.15 -3.43 -5.40
CA ASP A 122 0.94 -3.71 -4.45
C ASP A 122 2.14 -2.77 -4.67
N ASP A 123 2.48 -2.51 -5.93
CA ASP A 123 3.54 -1.55 -6.28
C ASP A 123 3.16 -0.13 -5.88
N ILE A 124 1.94 0.32 -6.21
CA ILE A 124 1.42 1.64 -5.83
C ILE A 124 1.42 1.79 -4.29
N ARG A 125 0.98 0.75 -3.57
CA ARG A 125 0.95 0.76 -2.11
C ARG A 125 2.36 0.87 -1.52
N HIS A 126 3.33 0.16 -2.11
CA HIS A 126 4.73 0.26 -1.72
C HIS A 126 5.26 1.69 -1.90
N ASP A 127 5.12 2.26 -3.09
CA ASP A 127 5.59 3.61 -3.41
C ASP A 127 4.94 4.69 -2.54
N LEU A 128 3.64 4.58 -2.29
CA LEU A 128 2.92 5.47 -1.39
C LEU A 128 3.43 5.35 0.05
N THR A 129 3.71 4.13 0.50
CA THR A 129 4.27 3.89 1.84
C THR A 129 5.60 4.60 2.01
N GLU A 130 6.51 4.45 1.06
CA GLU A 130 7.82 5.12 1.08
C GLU A 130 7.66 6.65 1.00
N SER A 131 6.77 7.14 0.17
CA SER A 131 6.48 8.57 0.05
C SER A 131 5.94 9.17 1.36
N VAL A 132 5.00 8.50 2.02
CA VAL A 132 4.44 8.95 3.32
C VAL A 132 5.50 8.93 4.40
N LYS A 133 6.30 7.86 4.51
CA LYS A 133 7.40 7.76 5.48
C LYS A 133 8.46 8.85 5.27
N SER A 134 8.81 9.14 4.02
CA SER A 134 9.80 10.20 3.70
C SER A 134 9.36 11.60 4.14
N GLN A 135 8.04 11.81 4.25
CA GLN A 135 7.43 13.04 4.74
C GLN A 135 7.19 13.03 6.26
N GLY A 136 7.72 12.03 6.98
CA GLY A 136 7.54 11.89 8.43
C GLY A 136 6.16 11.38 8.84
N GLY A 137 5.42 10.80 7.90
CA GLY A 137 4.11 10.21 8.15
C GLY A 137 4.17 8.75 8.60
N ILE A 138 3.01 8.23 8.96
CA ILE A 138 2.78 6.86 9.40
C ILE A 138 1.81 6.19 8.43
N VAL A 139 2.04 4.90 8.16
CA VAL A 139 1.18 4.06 7.32
C VAL A 139 0.82 2.80 8.09
N ASP A 140 -0.48 2.54 8.20
CA ASP A 140 -1.04 1.29 8.70
C ASP A 140 -1.71 0.56 7.52
N ILE A 141 -1.37 -0.70 7.29
CA ILE A 141 -1.99 -1.55 6.27
C ILE A 141 -2.95 -2.51 6.96
N TYR A 142 -4.15 -2.65 6.44
CA TYR A 142 -5.17 -3.51 7.01
C TYR A 142 -6.05 -4.14 5.93
N ALA A 143 -6.74 -5.23 6.28
CA ALA A 143 -7.73 -5.84 5.42
C ALA A 143 -9.02 -5.02 5.44
N GLY A 144 -9.34 -4.39 4.32
CA GLY A 144 -10.55 -3.60 4.13
C GLY A 144 -11.49 -4.21 3.09
N VAL A 145 -12.57 -3.50 2.77
CA VAL A 145 -13.59 -3.98 1.81
C VAL A 145 -13.05 -4.08 0.38
N PHE A 146 -11.99 -3.38 0.04
CA PHE A 146 -11.34 -3.43 -1.28
C PHE A 146 -10.06 -4.29 -1.28
N GLY A 147 -9.82 -5.07 -0.25
CA GLY A 147 -8.59 -5.86 -0.05
C GLY A 147 -7.62 -5.16 0.89
N ALA A 148 -6.32 -5.25 0.61
CA ALA A 148 -5.32 -4.55 1.42
C ALA A 148 -5.43 -3.03 1.20
N GLU A 149 -5.82 -2.32 2.24
CA GLU A 149 -6.00 -0.86 2.26
C GLU A 149 -4.96 -0.20 3.15
N MET A 150 -4.77 1.10 2.96
CA MET A 150 -3.83 1.90 3.76
C MET A 150 -4.58 2.98 4.52
N LEU A 151 -4.22 3.17 5.79
CA LEU A 151 -4.51 4.39 6.53
C LEU A 151 -3.21 5.18 6.68
N THR A 152 -3.18 6.36 6.10
CA THR A 152 -2.00 7.23 6.16
C THR A 152 -2.25 8.40 7.09
N ARG A 153 -1.23 8.81 7.83
CA ARG A 153 -1.24 9.99 8.68
C ARG A 153 0.01 10.81 8.41
N LEU A 154 -0.17 12.04 8.01
CA LEU A 154 0.91 12.96 7.67
C LEU A 154 0.88 14.17 8.61
N PRO A 155 2.04 14.62 9.09
CA PRO A 155 2.13 15.92 9.77
C PRO A 155 1.56 17.02 8.88
N ALA A 156 0.74 17.87 9.45
CA ALA A 156 0.11 18.98 8.74
C ALA A 156 0.09 20.23 9.63
N VAL A 157 -0.18 21.36 9.02
CA VAL A 157 -0.43 22.61 9.74
C VAL A 157 -1.89 22.96 9.55
N THR A 158 -2.59 23.20 10.66
CA THR A 158 -3.98 23.65 10.63
C THR A 158 -4.10 25.07 10.06
N PRO A 159 -5.29 25.51 9.61
CA PRO A 159 -5.49 26.88 9.14
C PRO A 159 -5.06 27.96 10.14
N ASP A 160 -5.09 27.64 11.43
CA ASP A 160 -4.68 28.54 12.52
C ASP A 160 -3.17 28.50 12.79
N GLY A 161 -2.39 27.80 11.95
CA GLY A 161 -0.94 27.70 12.06
C GLY A 161 -0.43 26.74 13.15
N GLN A 162 -1.31 25.94 13.75
CA GLN A 162 -0.91 24.97 14.78
C GLN A 162 -0.49 23.63 14.15
N PRO A 163 0.41 22.87 14.82
CA PRO A 163 0.70 21.52 14.41
C PRO A 163 -0.56 20.65 14.44
N GLY A 164 -0.77 19.88 13.38
CA GLY A 164 -1.90 18.98 13.23
C GLY A 164 -1.51 17.75 12.43
N GLU A 165 -2.50 16.96 12.08
CA GLU A 165 -2.33 15.74 11.29
C GLU A 165 -3.41 15.67 10.21
N ARG A 166 -3.04 15.20 9.05
CA ARG A 166 -3.97 14.88 7.97
C ARG A 166 -3.96 13.38 7.75
N SER A 167 -5.13 12.76 7.89
CA SER A 167 -5.32 11.33 7.65
C SER A 167 -6.01 11.11 6.31
N ALA A 168 -5.62 10.04 5.63
CA ALA A 168 -6.30 9.56 4.43
C ALA A 168 -6.35 8.04 4.42
N ARG A 169 -7.49 7.49 3.96
CA ARG A 169 -7.62 6.07 3.62
C ARG A 169 -7.38 5.93 2.12
N VAL A 170 -6.53 4.97 1.74
CA VAL A 170 -6.22 4.67 0.34
C VAL A 170 -6.54 3.22 0.07
N ALA A 171 -7.26 2.98 -1.01
CA ALA A 171 -7.64 1.65 -1.46
C ALA A 171 -7.45 1.55 -2.96
N GLY A 172 -7.02 0.39 -3.44
CA GLY A 172 -6.90 0.05 -4.86
C GLY A 172 -7.79 -1.12 -5.21
N ARG A 173 -8.37 -1.08 -6.40
CA ARG A 173 -9.16 -2.17 -6.96
C ARG A 173 -8.76 -2.43 -8.40
N ALA A 174 -8.49 -3.69 -8.73
CA ALA A 174 -8.36 -4.10 -10.12
C ALA A 174 -9.76 -4.23 -10.75
N ALA A 175 -9.92 -3.70 -11.96
CA ALA A 175 -11.01 -4.10 -12.84
C ALA A 175 -10.74 -5.53 -13.31
N THR A 176 -11.73 -6.39 -13.31
CA THR A 176 -11.63 -7.81 -13.70
C THR A 176 -12.06 -7.99 -15.15
#